data_6bb073e417f9ececf06079be1d7087d1
#
_entry.id   6bb073e417f9ececf06079be1d7087d1
#
_cell.length_a   1.000
_cell.length_b   1.000
_cell.length_c   1.000
_cell.angle_alpha   90.00
_cell.angle_beta   90.00
_cell.angle_gamma   90.00
#
_symmetry.space_group_name_H-M   'P 1'
#
loop_
_entity.id
_entity.type
_entity.pdbx_description
1 polymer ?
#
loop_
_entity_poly.entity_id
_entity_poly.type
_entity_poly.pdbx_seq_one_letter_code
_entity_poly.pdbx_strand_id
1 'polypeptide(L)'
;LNYGDEEWKETARNCFDEMNILPSKITTEFKEVIDWLHERACARQQGLGTKLPWDKDWIVESLSDSVIYMAYYTMSRFVNDGTLKPENLTKEFFDYILLDKGDISLAVSKSKLSENVIDMVKKEFKYFYPVDSRHSGRDLVQNHLSFFVLNHVAIFEKKLWPQEIVVNGSVMMDGAKMSKSMGNIIPLRTAIKDHGADPIRLAIISSAELLQDADFNMESVYGIQNKLESLLEECSNLKAAQIGDLEAEDRWILSKTQGRIAQITEAVEKMRLREGLQDILFSFESDLSWYTKRVEAKGRDNVSGILHQINSARVAMLSPFAPHIAEEIWEKLGYTELASKSAWPEFSKENIDSTSIQSEELLKSTIDDIVNILKITKINPQKIVIYVNSDEFKSKVYRKILGIMVGGQNNMGVVMKELIADPQTTDAKKMPDYIQKVIKDLHSESEEIKSMKVESEEFDEKQFLSTELASIGKKEFGVEIQVFGATDEDIYDPKGKARHARPFKPAILIE
;
A
#
# COMPACT_ATOMS: atom_id res chain seq x y z
N LEU A 1 -35.27 -1.19 23.71
CA LEU A 1 -35.34 -1.18 22.26
C LEU A 1 -35.64 -2.57 21.74
N ASN A 2 -36.60 -2.68 20.81
CA ASN A 2 -37.01 -3.94 20.22
C ASN A 2 -36.14 -4.30 18.99
N TYR A 3 -34.90 -4.71 19.22
CA TYR A 3 -34.03 -5.19 18.15
C TYR A 3 -34.49 -6.53 17.53
N GLY A 4 -35.55 -7.13 18.03
CA GLY A 4 -36.24 -8.30 17.46
C GLY A 4 -37.22 -7.96 16.33
N ASP A 5 -37.46 -6.69 16.05
CA ASP A 5 -38.32 -6.23 14.96
C ASP A 5 -37.78 -6.61 13.60
N GLU A 6 -38.49 -7.43 12.83
CA GLU A 6 -38.02 -7.99 11.57
C GLU A 6 -37.92 -6.94 10.44
N GLU A 7 -38.77 -5.90 10.41
CA GLU A 7 -38.69 -4.84 9.42
C GLU A 7 -37.41 -3.99 9.66
N TRP A 8 -37.11 -3.73 10.94
CA TRP A 8 -35.87 -3.03 11.31
C TRP A 8 -34.61 -3.86 10.99
N LYS A 9 -34.63 -5.16 11.29
CA LYS A 9 -33.55 -6.09 10.94
C LYS A 9 -33.31 -6.16 9.44
N GLU A 10 -34.38 -6.23 8.64
CA GLU A 10 -34.27 -6.26 7.18
C GLU A 10 -33.66 -4.97 6.63
N THR A 11 -34.04 -3.82 7.18
CA THR A 11 -33.44 -2.55 6.83
C THR A 11 -31.95 -2.51 7.15
N ALA A 12 -31.55 -3.08 8.30
CA ALA A 12 -30.14 -3.19 8.66
C ALA A 12 -29.35 -4.15 7.75
N ARG A 13 -29.95 -5.31 7.39
CA ARG A 13 -29.34 -6.25 6.42
C ARG A 13 -29.08 -5.57 5.06
N ASN A 14 -30.08 -4.81 4.58
CA ASN A 14 -29.92 -4.03 3.34
C ASN A 14 -28.77 -3.00 3.43
N CYS A 15 -28.60 -2.35 4.59
CA CYS A 15 -27.48 -1.46 4.82
C CYS A 15 -26.14 -2.21 4.77
N PHE A 16 -26.02 -3.38 5.40
CA PHE A 16 -24.81 -4.21 5.34
C PHE A 16 -24.49 -4.72 3.93
N ASP A 17 -25.50 -4.97 3.09
CA ASP A 17 -25.31 -5.43 1.71
C ASP A 17 -24.79 -4.32 0.78
N GLU A 18 -25.12 -3.08 1.08
CA GLU A 18 -24.68 -1.91 0.30
C GLU A 18 -23.38 -1.30 0.83
N MET A 19 -23.04 -1.54 2.12
CA MET A 19 -21.89 -0.98 2.80
C MET A 19 -20.61 -1.71 2.41
N ASN A 20 -19.50 -0.97 2.26
CA ASN A 20 -18.18 -1.57 2.15
C ASN A 20 -17.73 -2.09 3.52
N ILE A 21 -17.57 -3.41 3.66
CA ILE A 21 -17.12 -4.04 4.91
C ILE A 21 -15.77 -4.71 4.67
N LEU A 22 -14.76 -4.23 5.40
CA LEU A 22 -13.40 -4.72 5.29
C LEU A 22 -12.95 -5.43 6.58
N PRO A 23 -12.42 -6.67 6.47
CA PRO A 23 -12.47 -7.53 5.29
C PRO A 23 -13.85 -8.12 5.07
N SER A 24 -14.23 -8.38 3.83
CA SER A 24 -15.58 -8.78 3.41
C SER A 24 -16.16 -10.00 4.16
N LYS A 25 -15.29 -10.92 4.64
CA LYS A 25 -15.72 -12.09 5.41
C LYS A 25 -16.44 -11.76 6.74
N ILE A 26 -16.25 -10.55 7.28
CA ILE A 26 -16.94 -10.09 8.51
C ILE A 26 -18.43 -9.81 8.26
N THR A 27 -18.85 -9.58 7.03
CA THR A 27 -20.26 -9.35 6.69
C THR A 27 -21.15 -10.48 7.19
N THR A 28 -20.70 -11.73 7.12
CA THR A 28 -21.43 -12.88 7.63
C THR A 28 -21.64 -12.78 9.14
N GLU A 29 -20.60 -12.41 9.89
CA GLU A 29 -20.67 -12.26 11.35
C GLU A 29 -21.69 -11.16 11.76
N PHE A 30 -21.74 -10.03 11.05
CA PHE A 30 -22.75 -9.00 11.26
C PHE A 30 -24.16 -9.52 11.03
N LYS A 31 -24.39 -10.27 9.95
CA LYS A 31 -25.71 -10.84 9.63
C LYS A 31 -26.18 -11.84 10.70
N GLU A 32 -25.28 -12.71 11.16
CA GLU A 32 -25.55 -13.64 12.27
C GLU A 32 -25.92 -12.90 13.55
N VAL A 33 -25.23 -11.79 13.86
CA VAL A 33 -25.56 -10.96 15.03
C VAL A 33 -26.96 -10.36 14.91
N ILE A 34 -27.34 -9.81 13.76
CA ILE A 34 -28.68 -9.27 13.53
C ILE A 34 -29.75 -10.34 13.69
N ASP A 35 -29.51 -11.56 13.21
CA ASP A 35 -30.50 -12.64 13.25
C ASP A 35 -30.82 -13.05 14.67
N TRP A 36 -29.86 -13.13 15.58
CA TRP A 36 -30.12 -13.54 16.97
C TRP A 36 -30.49 -12.40 17.92
N LEU A 37 -30.42 -11.14 17.51
CA LEU A 37 -30.77 -10.00 18.35
C LEU A 37 -32.27 -10.00 18.68
N HIS A 38 -32.58 -9.69 19.95
CA HIS A 38 -33.93 -9.55 20.52
C HIS A 38 -34.02 -8.21 21.29
N GLU A 39 -35.08 -8.05 22.08
CA GLU A 39 -35.26 -6.86 22.91
C GLU A 39 -34.11 -6.66 23.88
N ARG A 40 -33.65 -5.42 23.99
CA ARG A 40 -32.64 -5.02 24.97
C ARG A 40 -33.07 -3.81 25.79
N ALA A 41 -32.71 -3.86 27.07
CA ALA A 41 -32.87 -2.71 27.95
C ALA A 41 -32.01 -1.52 27.41
N CYS A 42 -32.65 -0.37 27.27
CA CYS A 42 -31.99 0.88 26.87
C CYS A 42 -31.71 1.80 28.06
N ALA A 43 -31.99 1.39 29.25
CA ALA A 43 -31.76 2.13 30.49
C ALA A 43 -31.36 1.18 31.62
N ARG A 44 -30.63 1.73 32.60
CA ARG A 44 -30.16 1.00 33.79
C ARG A 44 -30.13 1.92 35.01
N GLN A 45 -30.14 1.38 36.21
CA GLN A 45 -30.14 2.15 37.46
C GLN A 45 -28.73 2.43 38.00
N GLN A 46 -27.71 1.71 37.55
CA GLN A 46 -26.35 1.81 38.07
C GLN A 46 -25.32 2.01 36.94
N GLY A 47 -24.23 2.69 37.25
CA GLY A 47 -23.13 2.95 36.36
C GLY A 47 -23.02 4.41 35.96
N LEU A 48 -22.11 4.71 35.04
CA LEU A 48 -21.95 6.04 34.42
C LEU A 48 -22.88 6.14 33.21
N GLY A 49 -23.40 7.31 32.94
CA GLY A 49 -24.26 7.58 31.79
C GLY A 49 -25.13 8.83 31.97
N THR A 50 -25.85 9.16 30.90
CA THR A 50 -26.79 10.28 30.90
C THR A 50 -28.09 9.89 31.57
N LYS A 51 -28.59 10.69 32.51
CA LYS A 51 -29.91 10.46 33.13
C LYS A 51 -31.01 10.61 32.10
N LEU A 52 -32.06 9.71 32.21
CA LEU A 52 -33.22 9.87 31.36
C LEU A 52 -33.92 11.20 31.65
N PRO A 53 -34.36 11.91 30.61
CA PRO A 53 -35.04 13.21 30.77
C PRO A 53 -36.29 13.16 31.64
N TRP A 54 -37.05 12.06 31.57
CA TRP A 54 -38.34 11.87 32.23
C TRP A 54 -38.27 11.04 33.55
N ASP A 55 -37.12 10.35 33.77
CA ASP A 55 -36.93 9.57 35.02
C ASP A 55 -35.45 9.64 35.43
N LYS A 56 -35.15 10.44 36.43
CA LYS A 56 -33.79 10.74 36.87
C LYS A 56 -33.13 9.64 37.69
N ASP A 57 -33.85 8.63 38.08
CA ASP A 57 -33.34 7.43 38.78
C ASP A 57 -32.73 6.41 37.80
N TRP A 58 -33.02 6.60 36.51
CA TRP A 58 -32.49 5.79 35.43
C TRP A 58 -31.51 6.55 34.57
N ILE A 59 -30.51 5.82 34.06
CA ILE A 59 -29.53 6.31 33.10
C ILE A 59 -29.65 5.58 31.77
N VAL A 60 -29.35 6.27 30.68
CA VAL A 60 -29.34 5.63 29.35
C VAL A 60 -28.23 4.58 29.32
N GLU A 61 -28.57 3.40 28.80
CA GLU A 61 -27.58 2.35 28.56
C GLU A 61 -26.60 2.77 27.47
N SER A 62 -25.29 2.56 27.70
CA SER A 62 -24.24 3.11 26.86
C SER A 62 -24.29 2.72 25.39
N LEU A 63 -24.76 1.52 25.06
CA LEU A 63 -24.96 1.09 23.66
C LEU A 63 -26.22 1.67 23.01
N SER A 64 -27.05 2.41 23.77
CA SER A 64 -28.24 3.06 23.25
C SER A 64 -28.00 4.53 22.88
N ASP A 65 -26.98 5.17 23.44
CA ASP A 65 -26.64 6.58 23.15
C ASP A 65 -25.30 6.76 22.43
N SER A 66 -24.32 5.89 22.71
CA SER A 66 -22.97 6.00 22.15
C SER A 66 -22.86 5.59 20.68
N VAL A 67 -23.88 5.02 20.08
CA VAL A 67 -23.84 4.51 18.70
C VAL A 67 -24.13 5.58 17.63
N ILE A 68 -24.59 6.76 18.02
CA ILE A 68 -24.90 7.89 17.12
C ILE A 68 -24.12 9.16 17.46
N TYR A 69 -23.15 9.10 18.36
CA TYR A 69 -22.40 10.29 18.83
C TYR A 69 -21.65 11.02 17.71
N MET A 70 -21.33 10.35 16.60
CA MET A 70 -20.68 10.97 15.46
C MET A 70 -21.55 12.06 14.82
N ALA A 71 -22.87 11.95 14.89
CA ALA A 71 -23.76 13.03 14.49
C ALA A 71 -23.62 14.25 15.41
N TYR A 72 -23.49 14.04 16.73
CA TYR A 72 -23.20 15.11 17.68
C TYR A 72 -21.85 15.76 17.45
N TYR A 73 -20.82 15.02 17.05
CA TYR A 73 -19.48 15.57 16.80
C TYR A 73 -19.49 16.66 15.74
N THR A 74 -20.39 16.61 14.75
CA THR A 74 -20.52 17.64 13.71
C THR A 74 -20.91 19.01 14.28
N MET A 75 -21.55 19.04 15.45
CA MET A 75 -21.98 20.27 16.11
C MET A 75 -21.24 20.59 17.42
N SER A 76 -20.37 19.68 17.88
CA SER A 76 -19.69 19.80 19.19
C SER A 76 -18.85 21.07 19.32
N ARG A 77 -18.23 21.55 18.24
CA ARG A 77 -17.46 22.81 18.26
C ARG A 77 -18.34 24.01 18.62
N PHE A 78 -19.56 24.08 18.08
CA PHE A 78 -20.52 25.16 18.36
C PHE A 78 -21.06 25.12 19.80
N VAL A 79 -21.07 23.93 20.41
CA VAL A 79 -21.39 23.77 21.83
C VAL A 79 -20.19 24.22 22.68
N ASN A 80 -18.98 23.85 22.29
CA ASN A 80 -17.76 24.15 23.05
C ASN A 80 -17.38 25.63 23.00
N ASP A 81 -17.66 26.31 21.90
CA ASP A 81 -17.40 27.78 21.76
C ASP A 81 -18.55 28.65 22.32
N GLY A 82 -19.63 28.01 22.80
CA GLY A 82 -20.79 28.69 23.39
C GLY A 82 -21.80 29.26 22.38
N THR A 83 -21.62 29.03 21.09
CA THR A 83 -22.58 29.37 20.04
C THR A 83 -23.91 28.65 20.23
N LEU A 84 -23.84 27.37 20.60
CA LEU A 84 -24.98 26.54 20.98
C LEU A 84 -24.98 26.31 22.49
N LYS A 85 -26.09 26.58 23.13
CA LYS A 85 -26.34 26.29 24.54
C LYS A 85 -27.39 25.19 24.69
N PRO A 86 -27.44 24.47 25.83
CA PRO A 86 -28.40 23.40 26.04
C PRO A 86 -29.86 23.75 25.73
N GLU A 87 -30.27 24.98 26.03
CA GLU A 87 -31.60 25.49 25.78
C GLU A 87 -31.93 25.68 24.29
N ASN A 88 -30.90 25.76 23.43
CA ASN A 88 -31.08 25.87 21.97
C ASN A 88 -31.31 24.51 21.30
N LEU A 89 -30.93 23.41 21.95
CA LEU A 89 -30.94 22.05 21.42
C LEU A 89 -32.34 21.42 21.55
N THR A 90 -33.30 21.98 20.82
CA THR A 90 -34.70 21.54 20.83
C THR A 90 -34.92 20.42 19.80
N LYS A 91 -36.05 19.71 19.93
CA LYS A 91 -36.44 18.70 18.96
C LYS A 91 -36.49 19.25 17.54
N GLU A 92 -37.08 20.42 17.36
CA GLU A 92 -37.26 21.07 16.06
C GLU A 92 -35.91 21.50 15.44
N PHE A 93 -34.93 21.86 16.29
CA PHE A 93 -33.56 22.10 15.86
C PHE A 93 -32.93 20.85 15.29
N PHE A 94 -32.98 19.71 16.00
CA PHE A 94 -32.44 18.44 15.52
C PHE A 94 -33.17 17.90 14.31
N ASP A 95 -34.52 17.97 14.29
CA ASP A 95 -35.33 17.54 13.15
C ASP A 95 -34.91 18.26 11.87
N TYR A 96 -34.68 19.59 11.95
CA TYR A 96 -34.28 20.38 10.80
C TYR A 96 -32.85 20.13 10.35
N ILE A 97 -31.90 19.99 11.29
CA ILE A 97 -30.48 19.85 10.96
C ILE A 97 -30.16 18.43 10.51
N LEU A 98 -30.57 17.42 11.28
CA LEU A 98 -30.15 16.04 11.08
C LEU A 98 -31.08 15.25 10.16
N LEU A 99 -32.36 15.60 10.13
CA LEU A 99 -33.38 14.78 9.44
C LEU A 99 -34.01 15.48 8.23
N ASP A 100 -33.61 16.72 7.93
CA ASP A 100 -34.26 17.58 6.89
C ASP A 100 -35.79 17.66 7.10
N LYS A 101 -36.28 17.59 8.36
CA LYS A 101 -37.69 17.65 8.71
C LYS A 101 -38.06 19.01 9.28
N GLY A 102 -39.25 19.50 8.91
CA GLY A 102 -39.77 20.78 9.39
C GLY A 102 -39.26 21.99 8.60
N ASP A 103 -39.58 23.18 9.11
CA ASP A 103 -39.26 24.47 8.52
C ASP A 103 -38.18 25.17 9.36
N ILE A 104 -37.27 25.90 8.70
CA ILE A 104 -36.24 26.70 9.35
C ILE A 104 -36.86 27.74 10.30
N SER A 105 -37.99 28.35 9.95
CA SER A 105 -38.69 29.32 10.79
C SER A 105 -39.12 28.72 12.13
N LEU A 106 -39.54 27.45 12.13
CA LEU A 106 -39.90 26.72 13.35
C LEU A 106 -38.67 26.40 14.20
N ALA A 107 -37.59 25.96 13.55
CA ALA A 107 -36.33 25.70 14.22
C ALA A 107 -35.76 26.98 14.88
N VAL A 108 -35.77 28.11 14.16
CA VAL A 108 -35.38 29.45 14.66
C VAL A 108 -36.24 29.83 15.90
N SER A 109 -37.58 29.74 15.76
CA SER A 109 -38.50 30.14 16.83
C SER A 109 -38.31 29.31 18.11
N LYS A 110 -38.10 28.00 17.98
CA LYS A 110 -37.98 27.09 19.12
C LYS A 110 -36.60 27.11 19.74
N SER A 111 -35.55 27.09 18.93
CA SER A 111 -34.17 27.12 19.41
C SER A 111 -33.71 28.52 19.87
N LYS A 112 -34.39 29.58 19.46
CA LYS A 112 -34.00 31.00 19.68
C LYS A 112 -32.64 31.36 19.07
N LEU A 113 -32.23 30.63 18.06
CA LEU A 113 -31.01 30.91 17.28
C LEU A 113 -31.34 31.69 16.02
N SER A 114 -30.37 32.40 15.49
CA SER A 114 -30.50 33.01 14.16
C SER A 114 -30.46 31.94 13.07
N GLU A 115 -31.14 32.25 11.95
CA GLU A 115 -31.12 31.38 10.77
C GLU A 115 -29.71 31.07 10.29
N ASN A 116 -28.80 32.05 10.28
CA ASN A 116 -27.41 31.89 9.89
C ASN A 116 -26.68 30.84 10.76
N VAL A 117 -26.90 30.82 12.07
CA VAL A 117 -26.29 29.83 12.97
C VAL A 117 -26.82 28.42 12.66
N ILE A 118 -28.13 28.28 12.47
CA ILE A 118 -28.76 26.98 12.13
C ILE A 118 -28.21 26.45 10.80
N ASP A 119 -28.09 27.34 9.78
CA ASP A 119 -27.52 26.95 8.48
C ASP A 119 -26.07 26.58 8.55
N MET A 120 -25.26 27.24 9.38
CA MET A 120 -23.86 26.89 9.61
C MET A 120 -23.75 25.46 10.20
N VAL A 121 -24.54 25.15 11.22
CA VAL A 121 -24.53 23.82 11.85
C VAL A 121 -25.02 22.75 10.87
N LYS A 122 -26.05 23.04 10.08
CA LYS A 122 -26.58 22.13 9.06
C LYS A 122 -25.57 21.86 7.95
N LYS A 123 -24.82 22.88 7.51
CA LYS A 123 -23.74 22.71 6.53
C LYS A 123 -22.63 21.82 7.06
N GLU A 124 -22.25 22.00 8.33
CA GLU A 124 -21.26 21.15 8.98
C GLU A 124 -21.72 19.68 9.03
N PHE A 125 -22.97 19.43 9.46
CA PHE A 125 -23.52 18.08 9.45
C PHE A 125 -23.53 17.48 8.04
N LYS A 126 -24.01 18.20 7.03
CA LYS A 126 -24.06 17.72 5.64
C LYS A 126 -22.68 17.48 5.03
N TYR A 127 -21.63 18.11 5.55
CA TYR A 127 -20.26 17.87 5.12
C TYR A 127 -19.70 16.53 5.65
N PHE A 128 -20.00 16.20 6.92
CA PHE A 128 -19.48 15.02 7.58
C PHE A 128 -20.40 13.79 7.51
N TYR A 129 -21.61 13.91 7.03
CA TYR A 129 -22.56 12.81 6.88
C TYR A 129 -22.96 12.59 5.42
N PRO A 130 -23.05 11.32 4.98
CA PRO A 130 -22.93 10.06 5.76
C PRO A 130 -21.54 9.85 6.36
N VAL A 131 -21.45 8.97 7.39
CA VAL A 131 -20.15 8.53 7.94
C VAL A 131 -19.40 7.75 6.85
N ASP A 132 -18.23 8.27 6.42
CA ASP A 132 -17.44 7.67 5.34
C ASP A 132 -16.88 6.30 5.75
N SER A 133 -16.25 6.19 6.94
CA SER A 133 -15.70 4.94 7.42
C SER A 133 -15.68 4.86 8.95
N ARG A 134 -15.98 3.68 9.49
CA ARG A 134 -15.94 3.36 10.91
C ARG A 134 -14.94 2.24 11.18
N HIS A 135 -13.80 2.56 11.80
CA HIS A 135 -12.76 1.59 12.15
C HIS A 135 -12.91 1.11 13.59
N SER A 136 -12.86 -0.20 13.82
CA SER A 136 -13.00 -0.74 15.18
C SER A 136 -12.46 -2.18 15.30
N GLY A 137 -12.28 -2.65 16.52
CA GLY A 137 -11.87 -4.03 16.81
C GLY A 137 -13.00 -5.04 16.61
N ARG A 138 -12.63 -6.28 16.30
CA ARG A 138 -13.55 -7.39 16.05
C ARG A 138 -14.47 -7.69 17.25
N ASP A 139 -14.01 -7.45 18.47
CA ASP A 139 -14.78 -7.62 19.69
C ASP A 139 -16.01 -6.71 19.78
N LEU A 140 -16.05 -5.63 18.97
CA LEU A 140 -17.19 -4.71 18.88
C LEU A 140 -18.21 -5.06 17.78
N VAL A 141 -17.96 -6.08 16.96
CA VAL A 141 -18.93 -6.53 15.94
C VAL A 141 -20.24 -6.98 16.59
N GLN A 142 -20.15 -7.78 17.66
CA GLN A 142 -21.31 -8.36 18.33
C GLN A 142 -22.11 -7.38 19.21
N ASN A 143 -21.66 -6.14 19.30
CA ASN A 143 -22.29 -5.12 20.13
C ASN A 143 -22.29 -3.74 19.46
N HIS A 144 -21.30 -2.90 19.75
CA HIS A 144 -21.29 -1.50 19.33
C HIS A 144 -21.50 -1.31 17.82
N LEU A 145 -20.81 -2.07 16.96
CA LEU A 145 -20.88 -1.86 15.50
C LEU A 145 -22.24 -2.30 14.92
N SER A 146 -22.81 -3.39 15.41
CA SER A 146 -24.14 -3.82 14.99
C SER A 146 -25.22 -2.83 15.44
N PHE A 147 -25.15 -2.33 16.68
CA PHE A 147 -26.06 -1.29 17.16
C PHE A 147 -25.85 0.06 16.46
N PHE A 148 -24.63 0.39 16.07
CA PHE A 148 -24.34 1.55 15.25
C PHE A 148 -25.12 1.53 13.94
N VAL A 149 -25.11 0.43 13.20
CA VAL A 149 -25.87 0.29 11.97
C VAL A 149 -27.38 0.30 12.23
N LEU A 150 -27.86 -0.52 13.17
CA LEU A 150 -29.28 -0.58 13.53
C LEU A 150 -29.85 0.80 13.87
N ASN A 151 -29.17 1.57 14.70
CA ASN A 151 -29.65 2.89 15.09
C ASN A 151 -29.55 3.91 13.95
N HIS A 152 -28.52 3.85 13.09
CA HIS A 152 -28.44 4.75 11.94
C HIS A 152 -29.58 4.52 10.95
N VAL A 153 -29.90 3.27 10.63
CA VAL A 153 -31.00 2.98 9.68
C VAL A 153 -32.39 3.30 10.26
N ALA A 154 -32.53 3.32 11.59
CA ALA A 154 -33.77 3.72 12.24
C ALA A 154 -33.97 5.26 12.27
N ILE A 155 -32.89 6.01 12.38
CA ILE A 155 -32.94 7.47 12.59
C ILE A 155 -32.84 8.21 11.26
N PHE A 156 -31.92 7.77 10.39
CA PHE A 156 -31.55 8.50 9.18
C PHE A 156 -32.15 7.88 7.91
N GLU A 157 -32.40 8.74 6.91
CA GLU A 157 -32.75 8.29 5.57
C GLU A 157 -31.56 7.55 4.93
N LYS A 158 -31.84 6.65 3.99
CA LYS A 158 -30.84 5.81 3.29
C LYS A 158 -29.60 6.56 2.79
N LYS A 159 -29.78 7.78 2.27
CA LYS A 159 -28.65 8.62 1.79
C LYS A 159 -27.61 9.01 2.87
N LEU A 160 -27.99 8.87 4.15
CA LEU A 160 -27.15 9.20 5.32
C LEU A 160 -26.71 7.94 6.10
N TRP A 161 -26.94 6.74 5.57
CA TRP A 161 -26.44 5.51 6.16
C TRP A 161 -24.91 5.43 6.07
N PRO A 162 -24.24 4.79 7.04
CA PRO A 162 -22.79 4.62 7.03
C PRO A 162 -22.32 3.92 5.75
N GLN A 163 -21.15 4.34 5.22
CA GLN A 163 -20.65 3.86 3.95
C GLN A 163 -19.68 2.69 4.09
N GLU A 164 -18.88 2.69 5.16
CA GLU A 164 -17.84 1.68 5.36
C GLU A 164 -17.66 1.32 6.83
N ILE A 165 -17.35 0.04 7.08
CA ILE A 165 -16.82 -0.45 8.36
C ILE A 165 -15.53 -1.22 8.10
N VAL A 166 -14.47 -0.87 8.84
CA VAL A 166 -13.19 -1.59 8.83
C VAL A 166 -12.98 -2.26 10.19
N VAL A 167 -12.73 -3.57 10.17
CA VAL A 167 -12.57 -4.36 11.39
C VAL A 167 -11.17 -4.93 11.50
N ASN A 168 -10.49 -4.63 12.60
CA ASN A 168 -9.16 -5.13 12.92
C ASN A 168 -9.18 -6.19 14.05
N GLY A 169 -8.11 -7.00 14.10
CA GLY A 169 -7.85 -7.94 15.19
C GLY A 169 -7.42 -7.25 16.49
N SER A 170 -7.08 -8.05 17.48
CA SER A 170 -6.58 -7.60 18.78
C SER A 170 -5.06 -7.36 18.76
N VAL A 171 -4.53 -6.69 19.78
CA VAL A 171 -3.08 -6.60 20.01
C VAL A 171 -2.68 -7.63 21.06
N MET A 172 -1.76 -8.50 20.68
CA MET A 172 -1.12 -9.49 21.55
C MET A 172 0.22 -8.92 22.05
N MET A 173 0.78 -9.51 23.08
CA MET A 173 2.11 -9.21 23.60
C MET A 173 2.92 -10.50 23.66
N ASP A 174 3.98 -10.61 22.85
CA ASP A 174 4.83 -11.80 22.75
C ASP A 174 4.00 -13.09 22.55
N GLY A 175 3.06 -13.05 21.59
CA GLY A 175 2.17 -14.15 21.24
C GLY A 175 1.05 -14.45 22.24
N ALA A 176 0.90 -13.65 23.31
CA ALA A 176 -0.11 -13.87 24.35
C ALA A 176 -1.07 -12.68 24.47
N LYS A 177 -2.33 -12.96 24.80
CA LYS A 177 -3.31 -11.90 25.08
C LYS A 177 -2.89 -11.08 26.30
N MET A 178 -2.86 -9.77 26.15
CA MET A 178 -2.54 -8.85 27.25
C MET A 178 -3.57 -8.96 28.37
N SER A 179 -3.08 -9.18 29.60
CA SER A 179 -3.94 -9.16 30.80
C SER A 179 -3.18 -8.67 32.02
N LYS A 180 -3.91 -8.00 32.93
CA LYS A 180 -3.31 -7.52 34.20
C LYS A 180 -2.84 -8.69 35.06
N SER A 181 -3.54 -9.81 35.04
CA SER A 181 -3.21 -11.01 35.82
C SER A 181 -1.94 -11.70 35.36
N MET A 182 -1.59 -11.60 34.08
CA MET A 182 -0.36 -12.15 33.52
C MET A 182 0.83 -11.21 33.62
N GLY A 183 0.60 -9.94 33.96
CA GLY A 183 1.65 -8.92 34.05
C GLY A 183 2.29 -8.53 32.72
N ASN A 184 1.72 -8.94 31.59
CA ASN A 184 2.23 -8.70 30.24
C ASN A 184 1.60 -7.45 29.58
N ILE A 185 1.28 -6.44 30.40
CA ILE A 185 0.75 -5.17 29.89
C ILE A 185 1.82 -4.10 29.98
N ILE A 186 2.10 -3.44 28.86
CA ILE A 186 2.89 -2.22 28.84
C ILE A 186 1.91 -1.04 28.69
N PRO A 187 1.85 -0.12 29.68
CA PRO A 187 1.04 1.08 29.54
C PRO A 187 1.49 1.90 28.33
N LEU A 188 0.58 2.27 27.44
CA LEU A 188 0.89 2.99 26.20
C LEU A 188 1.70 4.26 26.45
N ARG A 189 1.38 5.00 27.52
CA ARG A 189 2.14 6.21 27.91
C ARG A 189 3.60 5.91 28.22
N THR A 190 3.91 4.78 28.85
CA THR A 190 5.28 4.34 29.13
C THR A 190 5.99 3.97 27.84
N ALA A 191 5.36 3.15 27.00
CA ALA A 191 5.92 2.76 25.71
C ALA A 191 6.25 3.98 24.83
N ILE A 192 5.32 4.96 24.72
CA ILE A 192 5.56 6.18 23.94
C ILE A 192 6.68 7.03 24.54
N LYS A 193 6.76 7.14 25.88
CA LYS A 193 7.82 7.89 26.54
C LYS A 193 9.20 7.31 26.28
N ASP A 194 9.31 5.99 26.26
CA ASP A 194 10.59 5.28 26.17
C ASP A 194 11.05 5.09 24.72
N HIS A 195 10.11 4.99 23.75
CA HIS A 195 10.42 4.62 22.36
C HIS A 195 9.88 5.60 21.31
N GLY A 196 9.07 6.58 21.70
CA GLY A 196 8.37 7.47 20.77
C GLY A 196 7.07 6.86 20.21
N ALA A 197 6.20 7.70 19.69
CA ALA A 197 4.90 7.27 19.18
C ALA A 197 5.01 6.52 17.83
N ASP A 198 5.86 7.00 16.93
CA ASP A 198 5.96 6.43 15.58
C ASP A 198 6.49 5.00 15.55
N PRO A 199 7.57 4.62 16.27
CA PRO A 199 8.00 3.23 16.33
C PRO A 199 6.94 2.29 16.88
N ILE A 200 6.17 2.71 17.90
CA ILE A 200 5.07 1.92 18.48
C ILE A 200 3.95 1.72 17.44
N ARG A 201 3.53 2.78 16.76
CA ARG A 201 2.50 2.72 15.70
C ARG A 201 2.91 1.75 14.59
N LEU A 202 4.13 1.91 14.09
CA LEU A 202 4.65 1.09 13.00
C LEU A 202 4.84 -0.37 13.40
N ALA A 203 5.28 -0.66 14.63
CA ALA A 203 5.42 -2.03 15.13
C ALA A 203 4.08 -2.77 15.14
N ILE A 204 3.00 -2.10 15.54
CA ILE A 204 1.66 -2.67 15.53
C ILE A 204 1.17 -2.89 14.10
N ILE A 205 1.25 -1.84 13.23
CA ILE A 205 0.74 -1.91 11.86
C ILE A 205 1.52 -2.94 11.02
N SER A 206 2.84 -3.04 11.21
CA SER A 206 3.67 -3.97 10.43
C SER A 206 3.51 -5.44 10.86
N SER A 207 2.93 -5.72 12.03
CA SER A 207 2.84 -7.08 12.54
C SER A 207 1.65 -7.88 12.00
N ALA A 208 0.59 -7.21 11.53
CA ALA A 208 -0.64 -7.90 11.11
C ALA A 208 -1.41 -7.15 10.02
N GLU A 209 -2.11 -7.90 9.18
CA GLU A 209 -3.19 -7.40 8.33
C GLU A 209 -4.54 -7.41 9.08
N LEU A 210 -5.58 -6.82 8.47
CA LEU A 210 -6.93 -6.80 9.04
C LEU A 210 -7.40 -8.20 9.48
N LEU A 211 -8.03 -8.30 10.64
CA LEU A 211 -8.47 -9.51 11.34
C LEU A 211 -7.38 -10.44 11.88
N GLN A 212 -6.14 -10.21 11.57
CA GLN A 212 -5.04 -10.89 12.27
C GLN A 212 -4.79 -10.16 13.58
N ASP A 213 -4.50 -10.93 14.63
CA ASP A 213 -4.05 -10.32 15.87
C ASP A 213 -2.61 -9.81 15.70
N ALA A 214 -2.41 -8.54 16.01
CA ALA A 214 -1.11 -7.89 15.91
C ALA A 214 -0.24 -8.34 17.10
N ASP A 215 0.91 -8.93 16.83
CA ASP A 215 1.85 -9.30 17.89
C ASP A 215 2.86 -8.18 18.14
N PHE A 216 2.66 -7.48 19.26
CA PHE A 216 3.55 -6.41 19.68
C PHE A 216 4.71 -6.97 20.49
N ASN A 217 5.93 -6.76 20.01
CA ASN A 217 7.16 -7.13 20.72
C ASN A 217 8.21 -6.02 20.61
N MET A 218 9.10 -5.97 21.59
CA MET A 218 10.09 -4.90 21.69
C MET A 218 11.20 -4.98 20.65
N GLU A 219 11.53 -6.17 20.16
CA GLU A 219 12.54 -6.35 19.13
C GLU A 219 12.11 -5.64 17.83
N SER A 220 10.84 -5.79 17.45
CA SER A 220 10.26 -5.08 16.30
C SER A 220 10.29 -3.56 16.49
N VAL A 221 10.01 -3.07 17.70
CA VAL A 221 10.07 -1.62 18.00
C VAL A 221 11.49 -1.09 17.79
N TYR A 222 12.51 -1.75 18.33
CA TYR A 222 13.91 -1.34 18.14
C TYR A 222 14.34 -1.42 16.67
N GLY A 223 13.96 -2.48 15.97
CA GLY A 223 14.26 -2.61 14.54
C GLY A 223 13.68 -1.46 13.72
N ILE A 224 12.43 -1.08 13.99
CA ILE A 224 11.77 0.05 13.32
C ILE A 224 12.42 1.38 13.74
N GLN A 225 12.75 1.58 15.00
CA GLN A 225 13.42 2.80 15.47
C GLN A 225 14.73 3.03 14.72
N ASN A 226 15.59 2.02 14.63
CA ASN A 226 16.83 2.09 13.86
C ASN A 226 16.58 2.42 12.39
N LYS A 227 15.53 1.85 11.80
CA LYS A 227 15.12 2.12 10.41
C LYS A 227 14.73 3.58 10.20
N LEU A 228 13.94 4.15 11.11
CA LEU A 228 13.52 5.55 11.04
C LEU A 228 14.67 6.52 11.27
N GLU A 229 15.59 6.20 12.17
CA GLU A 229 16.81 6.97 12.42
C GLU A 229 17.71 6.98 11.16
N SER A 230 17.89 5.82 10.52
CA SER A 230 18.64 5.71 9.26
C SER A 230 18.01 6.55 8.14
N LEU A 231 16.67 6.51 8.00
CA LEU A 231 15.95 7.32 7.02
C LEU A 231 16.10 8.82 7.28
N LEU A 232 16.04 9.24 8.55
CA LEU A 232 16.28 10.64 8.93
C LEU A 232 17.70 11.08 8.58
N GLU A 233 18.71 10.25 8.87
CA GLU A 233 20.11 10.55 8.56
C GLU A 233 20.33 10.64 7.04
N GLU A 234 19.81 9.70 6.28
CA GLU A 234 19.85 9.70 4.81
C GLU A 234 19.27 11.00 4.22
N CYS A 235 18.08 11.39 4.68
CA CYS A 235 17.39 12.57 4.16
C CYS A 235 17.99 13.91 4.62
N SER A 236 18.64 13.93 5.80
CA SER A 236 19.19 15.18 6.38
C SER A 236 20.27 15.83 5.54
N ASN A 237 20.95 15.08 4.69
CA ASN A 237 22.01 15.56 3.82
C ASN A 237 21.53 15.85 2.39
N LEU A 238 20.27 15.53 2.07
CA LEU A 238 19.72 15.77 0.74
C LEU A 238 19.32 17.24 0.56
N LYS A 239 19.57 17.75 -0.63
CA LYS A 239 19.16 19.11 -1.01
C LYS A 239 18.38 19.04 -2.32
N ALA A 240 17.35 19.85 -2.41
CA ALA A 240 16.69 20.10 -3.67
C ALA A 240 17.72 20.64 -4.66
N ALA A 241 17.89 19.95 -5.78
CA ALA A 241 18.79 20.33 -6.84
C ALA A 241 18.11 20.11 -8.19
N GLN A 242 18.50 20.86 -9.17
CA GLN A 242 18.02 20.65 -10.54
C GLN A 242 18.50 19.28 -11.03
N ILE A 243 17.57 18.48 -11.55
CA ILE A 243 17.87 17.22 -12.20
C ILE A 243 18.39 17.53 -13.60
N GLY A 244 19.60 17.07 -13.90
CA GLY A 244 20.22 17.19 -15.22
C GLY A 244 19.77 16.10 -16.19
N ASP A 245 20.62 15.80 -17.18
CA ASP A 245 20.37 14.69 -18.11
C ASP A 245 20.37 13.36 -17.34
N LEU A 246 19.35 12.53 -17.62
CA LEU A 246 19.15 11.26 -16.93
C LEU A 246 20.01 10.15 -17.56
N GLU A 247 20.76 9.45 -16.71
CA GLU A 247 21.41 8.18 -17.05
C GLU A 247 20.42 7.00 -17.00
N ALA A 248 20.88 5.81 -17.38
CA ALA A 248 20.01 4.62 -17.40
C ALA A 248 19.43 4.27 -16.01
N GLU A 249 20.29 4.29 -14.99
CA GLU A 249 19.88 4.04 -13.60
C GLU A 249 18.93 5.11 -13.04
N ASP A 250 19.06 6.37 -13.51
CA ASP A 250 18.18 7.46 -13.11
C ASP A 250 16.74 7.24 -13.64
N ARG A 251 16.63 6.90 -14.92
CA ARG A 251 15.34 6.57 -15.54
C ARG A 251 14.70 5.36 -14.87
N TRP A 252 15.53 4.35 -14.55
CA TRP A 252 15.06 3.17 -13.84
C TRP A 252 14.49 3.50 -12.47
N ILE A 253 15.24 4.20 -11.59
CA ILE A 253 14.78 4.46 -10.22
C ILE A 253 13.54 5.38 -10.20
N LEU A 254 13.46 6.35 -11.11
CA LEU A 254 12.27 7.20 -11.24
C LEU A 254 11.06 6.38 -11.70
N SER A 255 11.21 5.47 -12.66
CA SER A 255 10.15 4.57 -13.10
C SER A 255 9.73 3.58 -12.00
N LYS A 256 10.70 3.02 -11.25
CA LYS A 256 10.40 2.16 -10.08
C LYS A 256 9.62 2.94 -9.02
N THR A 257 9.96 4.19 -8.78
CA THR A 257 9.25 5.07 -7.84
C THR A 257 7.79 5.24 -8.23
N GLN A 258 7.48 5.42 -9.52
CA GLN A 258 6.10 5.47 -10.01
C GLN A 258 5.34 4.16 -9.71
N GLY A 259 5.96 3.03 -9.98
CA GLY A 259 5.38 1.72 -9.65
C GLY A 259 5.11 1.56 -8.14
N ARG A 260 6.05 2.00 -7.28
CA ARG A 260 5.86 2.00 -5.81
C ARG A 260 4.72 2.89 -5.38
N ILE A 261 4.59 4.09 -5.94
CA ILE A 261 3.47 5.00 -5.65
C ILE A 261 2.14 4.32 -5.97
N ALA A 262 2.01 3.67 -7.14
CA ALA A 262 0.80 2.96 -7.52
C ALA A 262 0.47 1.80 -6.55
N GLN A 263 1.45 0.95 -6.25
CA GLN A 263 1.30 -0.21 -5.36
C GLN A 263 0.90 0.21 -3.94
N ILE A 264 1.59 1.21 -3.38
CA ILE A 264 1.32 1.73 -2.03
C ILE A 264 -0.07 2.37 -1.98
N THR A 265 -0.43 3.17 -3.00
CA THR A 265 -1.75 3.81 -3.08
C THR A 265 -2.85 2.75 -3.07
N GLU A 266 -2.75 1.74 -3.93
CA GLU A 266 -3.72 0.65 -3.99
C GLU A 266 -3.80 -0.13 -2.67
N ALA A 267 -2.66 -0.41 -2.04
CA ALA A 267 -2.62 -1.13 -0.77
C ALA A 267 -3.31 -0.32 0.35
N VAL A 268 -3.03 0.98 0.43
CA VAL A 268 -3.62 1.88 1.45
C VAL A 268 -5.12 2.06 1.22
N GLU A 269 -5.56 2.28 -0.02
CA GLU A 269 -6.99 2.40 -0.36
C GLU A 269 -7.79 1.13 -0.02
N LYS A 270 -7.17 -0.05 -0.17
CA LYS A 270 -7.77 -1.34 0.19
C LYS A 270 -7.54 -1.75 1.65
N MET A 271 -7.05 -0.84 2.49
CA MET A 271 -6.71 -1.10 3.90
C MET A 271 -5.71 -2.24 4.13
N ARG A 272 -4.86 -2.54 3.13
CA ARG A 272 -3.71 -3.45 3.25
C ARG A 272 -2.50 -2.68 3.78
N LEU A 273 -2.65 -2.17 5.02
CA LEU A 273 -1.73 -1.18 5.57
C LEU A 273 -0.33 -1.74 5.82
N ARG A 274 -0.23 -3.00 6.23
CA ARG A 274 1.06 -3.69 6.40
C ARG A 274 1.82 -3.78 5.09
N GLU A 275 1.14 -4.15 4.00
CA GLU A 275 1.72 -4.24 2.66
C GLU A 275 2.25 -2.87 2.20
N GLY A 276 1.42 -1.82 2.28
CA GLY A 276 1.85 -0.46 1.94
C GLY A 276 3.04 0.02 2.77
N LEU A 277 3.03 -0.27 4.08
CA LEU A 277 4.14 0.10 4.97
C LEU A 277 5.42 -0.70 4.66
N GLN A 278 5.30 -1.99 4.29
CA GLN A 278 6.43 -2.81 3.85
C GLN A 278 7.12 -2.20 2.62
N ASP A 279 6.33 -1.71 1.67
CA ASP A 279 6.88 -1.05 0.48
C ASP A 279 7.55 0.28 0.82
N ILE A 280 6.95 1.11 1.68
CA ILE A 280 7.53 2.39 2.10
C ILE A 280 8.86 2.20 2.82
N LEU A 281 8.95 1.25 3.75
CA LEU A 281 10.12 1.10 4.62
C LEU A 281 11.23 0.24 4.01
N PHE A 282 10.88 -0.81 3.26
CA PHE A 282 11.84 -1.83 2.83
C PHE A 282 12.03 -1.92 1.33
N SER A 283 10.94 -1.88 0.54
CA SER A 283 11.07 -2.01 -0.91
C SER A 283 11.72 -0.78 -1.53
N PHE A 284 11.35 0.43 -1.07
CA PHE A 284 12.03 1.67 -1.47
C PHE A 284 13.51 1.64 -1.13
N GLU A 285 13.87 1.19 0.06
CA GLU A 285 15.28 1.12 0.46
C GLU A 285 16.07 0.13 -0.38
N SER A 286 15.49 -1.02 -0.72
CA SER A 286 16.12 -1.98 -1.62
C SER A 286 16.37 -1.37 -3.00
N ASP A 287 15.39 -0.65 -3.55
CA ASP A 287 15.53 0.02 -4.84
C ASP A 287 16.59 1.15 -4.78
N LEU A 288 16.58 1.97 -3.73
CA LEU A 288 17.57 3.03 -3.51
C LEU A 288 18.98 2.49 -3.25
N SER A 289 19.12 1.39 -2.52
CA SER A 289 20.42 0.74 -2.30
C SER A 289 21.03 0.25 -3.61
N TRP A 290 20.22 -0.36 -4.47
CA TRP A 290 20.67 -0.75 -5.80
C TRP A 290 21.06 0.47 -6.64
N TYR A 291 20.25 1.52 -6.66
CA TYR A 291 20.55 2.77 -7.36
C TYR A 291 21.85 3.39 -6.89
N THR A 292 22.07 3.51 -5.59
CA THR A 292 23.30 4.04 -5.00
C THR A 292 24.53 3.23 -5.43
N LYS A 293 24.43 1.90 -5.40
CA LYS A 293 25.47 0.99 -5.86
C LYS A 293 25.84 1.23 -7.33
N ARG A 294 24.84 1.49 -8.18
CA ARG A 294 25.03 1.82 -9.61
C ARG A 294 25.74 3.16 -9.80
N VAL A 295 25.24 4.18 -9.11
CA VAL A 295 25.81 5.55 -9.13
C VAL A 295 27.27 5.55 -8.67
N GLU A 296 27.55 4.88 -7.55
CA GLU A 296 28.92 4.77 -7.04
C GLU A 296 29.86 3.99 -7.98
N ALA A 297 29.36 2.94 -8.65
CA ALA A 297 30.15 2.19 -9.62
C ALA A 297 30.59 3.06 -10.82
N LYS A 298 29.77 4.03 -11.18
CA LYS A 298 30.07 5.04 -12.22
C LYS A 298 30.84 6.26 -11.71
N GLY A 299 31.08 6.38 -10.39
CA GLY A 299 31.76 7.52 -9.78
C GLY A 299 30.96 8.82 -9.88
N ARG A 300 29.63 8.75 -9.89
CA ARG A 300 28.72 9.91 -9.97
C ARG A 300 28.39 10.45 -8.58
N ASP A 301 28.25 11.75 -8.45
CA ASP A 301 27.90 12.47 -7.22
C ASP A 301 26.71 13.45 -7.40
N ASN A 302 26.28 13.67 -8.64
CA ASN A 302 25.26 14.66 -9.01
C ASN A 302 23.80 14.14 -8.92
N VAL A 303 23.49 13.28 -7.96
CA VAL A 303 22.19 12.59 -7.86
C VAL A 303 21.28 13.12 -6.74
N SER A 304 21.71 14.16 -6.02
CA SER A 304 20.97 14.72 -4.88
C SER A 304 19.55 15.14 -5.23
N GLY A 305 19.32 15.72 -6.42
CA GLY A 305 17.97 16.10 -6.87
C GLY A 305 17.03 14.92 -7.06
N ILE A 306 17.54 13.81 -7.63
CA ILE A 306 16.77 12.56 -7.82
C ILE A 306 16.42 11.95 -6.46
N LEU A 307 17.41 11.79 -5.58
CA LEU A 307 17.21 11.25 -4.23
C LEU A 307 16.25 12.12 -3.40
N HIS A 308 16.35 13.43 -3.53
CA HIS A 308 15.42 14.36 -2.87
C HIS A 308 13.99 14.16 -3.37
N GLN A 309 13.77 14.08 -4.68
CA GLN A 309 12.43 13.85 -5.25
C GLN A 309 11.82 12.53 -4.77
N ILE A 310 12.58 11.45 -4.79
CA ILE A 310 12.13 10.11 -4.39
C ILE A 310 11.80 10.08 -2.90
N ASN A 311 12.70 10.58 -2.05
CA ASN A 311 12.47 10.57 -0.61
C ASN A 311 11.35 11.54 -0.20
N SER A 312 11.12 12.64 -0.91
CA SER A 312 9.94 13.48 -0.69
C SER A 312 8.63 12.71 -0.92
N ALA A 313 8.52 11.95 -2.00
CA ALA A 313 7.36 11.09 -2.24
C ALA A 313 7.23 9.99 -1.17
N ARG A 314 8.34 9.34 -0.82
CA ARG A 314 8.39 8.30 0.24
C ARG A 314 7.92 8.83 1.59
N VAL A 315 8.39 10.00 2.00
CA VAL A 315 8.06 10.63 3.29
C VAL A 315 6.61 11.12 3.32
N ALA A 316 6.10 11.68 2.21
CA ALA A 316 4.69 12.03 2.11
C ALA A 316 3.78 10.80 2.33
N MET A 317 4.12 9.65 1.73
CA MET A 317 3.38 8.39 1.93
C MET A 317 3.59 7.78 3.34
N LEU A 318 4.74 8.04 4.00
CA LEU A 318 5.00 7.62 5.37
C LEU A 318 4.21 8.44 6.40
N SER A 319 3.88 9.69 6.09
CA SER A 319 3.28 10.65 7.02
C SER A 319 2.01 10.15 7.75
N PRO A 320 1.05 9.44 7.13
CA PRO A 320 -0.11 8.89 7.85
C PRO A 320 0.25 7.81 8.89
N PHE A 321 1.34 7.09 8.67
CA PHE A 321 1.79 6.00 9.52
C PHE A 321 2.68 6.48 10.67
N ALA A 322 3.63 7.36 10.38
CA ALA A 322 4.64 7.88 11.29
C ALA A 322 4.76 9.41 11.19
N PRO A 323 3.75 10.15 11.68
CA PRO A 323 3.63 11.59 11.44
C PRO A 323 4.78 12.41 12.03
N HIS A 324 5.32 12.04 13.21
CA HIS A 324 6.33 12.87 13.86
C HIS A 324 7.68 12.82 13.12
N ILE A 325 8.14 11.63 12.78
CA ILE A 325 9.39 11.49 12.02
C ILE A 325 9.24 12.00 10.58
N ALA A 326 8.07 11.83 9.97
CA ALA A 326 7.81 12.37 8.64
C ALA A 326 7.89 13.89 8.60
N GLU A 327 7.33 14.59 9.61
CA GLU A 327 7.46 16.06 9.73
C GLU A 327 8.91 16.49 9.92
N GLU A 328 9.68 15.81 10.78
CA GLU A 328 11.11 16.13 10.99
C GLU A 328 11.92 15.95 9.69
N ILE A 329 11.72 14.84 8.97
CA ILE A 329 12.38 14.59 7.68
C ILE A 329 11.95 15.63 6.64
N TRP A 330 10.67 15.97 6.59
CA TRP A 330 10.12 16.95 5.65
C TRP A 330 10.77 18.31 5.80
N GLU A 331 10.98 18.76 7.05
CA GLU A 331 11.71 19.99 7.34
C GLU A 331 13.18 19.89 6.89
N LYS A 332 13.87 18.75 7.13
CA LYS A 332 15.25 18.53 6.67
C LYS A 332 15.38 18.54 5.15
N LEU A 333 14.37 18.07 4.44
CA LEU A 333 14.30 18.16 2.97
C LEU A 333 14.06 19.59 2.48
N GLY A 334 13.81 20.57 3.36
CA GLY A 334 13.69 21.98 3.04
C GLY A 334 12.28 22.48 2.79
N TYR A 335 11.24 21.69 3.11
CA TYR A 335 9.85 22.12 3.00
C TYR A 335 9.44 22.95 4.22
N THR A 336 8.60 23.95 4.00
CA THR A 336 8.11 24.86 5.04
C THR A 336 6.68 24.56 5.50
N GLU A 337 5.91 23.88 4.64
CA GLU A 337 4.57 23.38 4.98
C GLU A 337 4.71 22.02 5.69
N LEU A 338 3.69 21.63 6.45
CA LEU A 338 3.68 20.33 7.12
C LEU A 338 3.56 19.16 6.12
N ALA A 339 4.28 18.07 6.37
CA ALA A 339 4.15 16.83 5.59
C ALA A 339 2.71 16.31 5.57
N SER A 340 2.02 16.40 6.70
CA SER A 340 0.61 16.01 6.85
C SER A 340 -0.38 16.85 6.03
N LYS A 341 0.04 17.98 5.47
CA LYS A 341 -0.72 18.82 4.55
C LYS A 341 -0.30 18.67 3.09
N SER A 342 0.79 17.95 2.83
CA SER A 342 1.23 17.70 1.46
C SER A 342 0.22 16.84 0.71
N ALA A 343 0.16 17.01 -0.61
CA ALA A 343 -0.61 16.10 -1.44
C ALA A 343 -0.01 14.69 -1.42
N TRP A 344 -0.87 13.68 -1.46
CA TRP A 344 -0.42 12.31 -1.69
C TRP A 344 0.24 12.24 -3.07
N PRO A 345 1.40 11.54 -3.21
CA PRO A 345 2.08 11.45 -4.50
C PRO A 345 1.20 10.81 -5.57
N GLU A 346 1.12 11.45 -6.73
CA GLU A 346 0.32 10.98 -7.85
C GLU A 346 1.12 10.00 -8.72
N PHE A 347 0.48 8.90 -9.09
CA PHE A 347 0.99 7.99 -10.09
C PHE A 347 0.72 8.51 -11.49
N SER A 348 1.75 8.49 -12.35
CA SER A 348 1.61 8.77 -13.78
C SER A 348 2.22 7.66 -14.61
N LYS A 349 1.40 6.97 -15.42
CA LYS A 349 1.87 5.93 -16.34
C LYS A 349 2.88 6.47 -17.37
N GLU A 350 2.75 7.73 -17.75
CA GLU A 350 3.64 8.40 -18.71
C GLU A 350 5.09 8.54 -18.19
N ASN A 351 5.25 8.50 -16.86
CA ASN A 351 6.56 8.57 -16.21
C ASN A 351 7.21 7.19 -16.01
N ILE A 352 6.62 6.12 -16.56
CA ILE A 352 7.19 4.78 -16.54
C ILE A 352 7.92 4.53 -17.86
N ASP A 353 9.24 4.36 -17.77
CA ASP A 353 10.08 3.84 -18.84
C ASP A 353 10.23 2.33 -18.71
N SER A 354 9.35 1.57 -19.39
CA SER A 354 9.36 0.09 -19.35
C SER A 354 10.68 -0.47 -19.86
N THR A 355 11.34 0.20 -20.80
CA THR A 355 12.64 -0.23 -21.34
C THR A 355 13.74 -0.09 -20.29
N SER A 356 13.77 1.02 -19.52
CA SER A 356 14.74 1.18 -18.44
C SER A 356 14.53 0.15 -17.32
N ILE A 357 13.28 -0.19 -17.00
CA ILE A 357 12.97 -1.25 -16.03
C ILE A 357 13.49 -2.61 -16.51
N GLN A 358 13.24 -2.96 -17.77
CA GLN A 358 13.64 -4.25 -18.32
C GLN A 358 15.15 -4.39 -18.47
N SER A 359 15.83 -3.34 -18.93
CA SER A 359 17.28 -3.35 -19.08
C SER A 359 18.00 -3.45 -17.73
N GLU A 360 17.53 -2.75 -16.72
CA GLU A 360 18.11 -2.82 -15.38
C GLU A 360 17.83 -4.17 -14.69
N GLU A 361 16.65 -4.77 -14.91
CA GLU A 361 16.34 -6.12 -14.42
C GLU A 361 17.22 -7.17 -15.08
N LEU A 362 17.52 -7.02 -16.40
CA LEU A 362 18.48 -7.86 -17.10
C LEU A 362 19.87 -7.76 -16.47
N LEU A 363 20.34 -6.54 -16.17
CA LEU A 363 21.65 -6.31 -15.53
C LEU A 363 21.69 -6.96 -14.14
N LYS A 364 20.66 -6.71 -13.32
CA LYS A 364 20.57 -7.24 -11.95
C LYS A 364 20.56 -8.76 -11.94
N SER A 365 19.70 -9.38 -12.75
CA SER A 365 19.63 -10.84 -12.85
C SER A 365 20.93 -11.46 -13.37
N THR A 366 21.63 -10.78 -14.28
CA THR A 366 22.94 -11.21 -14.79
C THR A 366 24.00 -11.19 -13.70
N ILE A 367 24.03 -10.14 -12.87
CA ILE A 367 24.95 -10.04 -11.73
C ILE A 367 24.63 -11.12 -10.68
N ASP A 368 23.34 -11.32 -10.36
CA ASP A 368 22.91 -12.35 -9.42
C ASP A 368 23.29 -13.76 -9.91
N ASP A 369 23.16 -14.04 -11.21
CA ASP A 369 23.59 -15.29 -11.82
C ASP A 369 25.12 -15.50 -11.70
N ILE A 370 25.92 -14.45 -11.93
CA ILE A 370 27.39 -14.51 -11.71
C ILE A 370 27.70 -14.84 -10.25
N VAL A 371 27.10 -14.10 -9.31
CA VAL A 371 27.30 -14.32 -7.86
C VAL A 371 26.93 -15.73 -7.47
N ASN A 372 25.79 -16.25 -7.96
CA ASN A 372 25.35 -17.61 -7.68
C ASN A 372 26.31 -18.67 -8.24
N ILE A 373 26.83 -18.49 -9.47
CA ILE A 373 27.81 -19.40 -10.06
C ILE A 373 29.09 -19.41 -9.22
N LEU A 374 29.61 -18.23 -8.84
CA LEU A 374 30.81 -18.11 -8.00
C LEU A 374 30.61 -18.78 -6.64
N LYS A 375 29.48 -18.58 -6.02
CA LYS A 375 29.14 -19.18 -4.72
C LYS A 375 29.08 -20.73 -4.78
N ILE A 376 28.49 -21.27 -5.85
CA ILE A 376 28.36 -22.73 -6.05
C ILE A 376 29.69 -23.35 -6.42
N THR A 377 30.41 -22.74 -7.36
CA THR A 377 31.66 -23.31 -7.91
C THR A 377 32.88 -23.04 -7.04
N LYS A 378 32.81 -21.99 -6.20
CA LYS A 378 33.94 -21.49 -5.38
C LYS A 378 35.18 -21.12 -6.20
N ILE A 379 35.00 -20.80 -7.49
CA ILE A 379 36.06 -20.37 -8.37
C ILE A 379 36.42 -18.92 -8.02
N ASN A 380 37.72 -18.61 -7.95
CA ASN A 380 38.17 -17.20 -7.95
C ASN A 380 38.30 -16.78 -9.41
N PRO A 381 37.43 -15.87 -9.90
CA PRO A 381 37.35 -15.59 -11.32
C PRO A 381 38.62 -14.88 -11.80
N GLN A 382 39.17 -15.35 -12.92
CA GLN A 382 40.21 -14.64 -13.68
C GLN A 382 39.61 -13.95 -14.90
N LYS A 383 38.50 -14.48 -15.39
CA LYS A 383 37.78 -13.95 -16.55
C LYS A 383 36.30 -14.32 -16.45
N ILE A 384 35.43 -13.33 -16.75
CA ILE A 384 34.00 -13.52 -16.87
C ILE A 384 33.59 -13.13 -18.29
N VAL A 385 32.88 -14.03 -18.97
CA VAL A 385 32.37 -13.80 -20.33
C VAL A 385 30.86 -14.02 -20.34
N ILE A 386 30.16 -13.06 -20.92
CA ILE A 386 28.71 -13.07 -21.04
C ILE A 386 28.32 -13.12 -22.50
N TYR A 387 27.41 -14.02 -22.84
CA TYR A 387 26.88 -14.16 -24.19
C TYR A 387 25.41 -13.76 -24.17
N VAL A 388 25.05 -12.77 -24.96
CA VAL A 388 23.66 -12.32 -25.14
C VAL A 388 23.08 -12.84 -26.44
N ASN A 389 21.77 -12.92 -26.52
CA ASN A 389 21.12 -13.28 -27.77
C ASN A 389 21.34 -12.17 -28.81
N SER A 390 21.88 -12.55 -29.97
CA SER A 390 22.05 -11.70 -31.15
C SER A 390 21.42 -12.32 -32.41
N ASP A 391 20.62 -13.38 -32.22
CA ASP A 391 19.87 -14.05 -33.26
C ASP A 391 18.49 -13.39 -33.43
N GLU A 392 18.31 -12.62 -34.49
CA GLU A 392 17.06 -11.91 -34.78
C GLU A 392 15.85 -12.84 -34.88
N PHE A 393 16.04 -14.06 -35.41
CA PHE A 393 14.95 -15.02 -35.51
C PHE A 393 14.48 -15.51 -34.14
N LYS A 394 15.42 -15.81 -33.25
CA LYS A 394 15.12 -16.15 -31.86
C LYS A 394 14.41 -15.02 -31.12
N SER A 395 14.82 -13.78 -31.35
CA SER A 395 14.15 -12.59 -30.79
C SER A 395 12.70 -12.47 -31.26
N LYS A 396 12.44 -12.65 -32.56
CA LYS A 396 11.07 -12.65 -33.12
C LYS A 396 10.20 -13.77 -32.52
N VAL A 397 10.74 -14.98 -32.44
CA VAL A 397 10.06 -16.12 -31.81
C VAL A 397 9.75 -15.84 -30.35
N TYR A 398 10.71 -15.31 -29.57
CA TYR A 398 10.53 -14.94 -28.18
C TYR A 398 9.38 -13.93 -27.99
N ARG A 399 9.38 -12.82 -28.76
CA ARG A 399 8.34 -11.80 -28.68
C ARG A 399 6.95 -12.34 -29.04
N LYS A 400 6.86 -13.22 -30.03
CA LYS A 400 5.59 -13.87 -30.40
C LYS A 400 5.08 -14.75 -29.25
N ILE A 401 5.95 -15.56 -28.63
CA ILE A 401 5.59 -16.39 -27.49
C ILE A 401 5.12 -15.51 -26.31
N LEU A 402 5.85 -14.45 -26.01
CA LEU A 402 5.51 -13.51 -24.95
C LEU A 402 4.11 -12.89 -25.15
N GLY A 403 3.82 -12.41 -26.38
CA GLY A 403 2.50 -11.86 -26.72
C GLY A 403 1.36 -12.87 -26.57
N ILE A 404 1.60 -14.13 -26.97
CA ILE A 404 0.62 -15.23 -26.83
C ILE A 404 0.37 -15.52 -25.33
N MET A 405 1.41 -15.55 -24.51
CA MET A 405 1.30 -15.84 -23.08
C MET A 405 0.60 -14.72 -22.29
N VAL A 406 0.88 -13.46 -22.60
CA VAL A 406 0.15 -12.31 -22.01
C VAL A 406 -1.33 -12.34 -22.42
N GLY A 407 -1.67 -12.87 -23.60
CA GLY A 407 -3.04 -13.15 -24.01
C GLY A 407 -3.72 -14.34 -23.30
N GLY A 408 -3.08 -14.90 -22.26
CA GLY A 408 -3.64 -15.99 -21.43
C GLY A 408 -3.48 -17.40 -22.00
N GLN A 409 -2.72 -17.58 -23.09
CA GLN A 409 -2.51 -18.88 -23.75
C GLN A 409 -1.16 -19.49 -23.34
N ASN A 410 -1.20 -20.43 -22.40
CA ASN A 410 0.02 -21.01 -21.80
C ASN A 410 0.35 -22.45 -22.31
N ASN A 411 -0.44 -22.97 -23.27
CA ASN A 411 -0.27 -24.34 -23.75
C ASN A 411 0.73 -24.42 -24.91
N MET A 412 1.74 -25.28 -24.81
CA MET A 412 2.77 -25.51 -25.83
C MET A 412 2.19 -25.78 -27.24
N GLY A 413 1.08 -26.55 -27.33
CA GLY A 413 0.44 -26.85 -28.59
C GLY A 413 -0.19 -25.62 -29.26
N VAL A 414 -0.78 -24.73 -28.46
CA VAL A 414 -1.34 -23.46 -28.92
C VAL A 414 -0.22 -22.53 -29.39
N VAL A 415 0.82 -22.38 -28.58
CA VAL A 415 2.00 -21.57 -28.93
C VAL A 415 2.64 -22.05 -30.25
N MET A 416 2.84 -23.35 -30.40
CA MET A 416 3.40 -23.93 -31.65
C MET A 416 2.51 -23.66 -32.85
N LYS A 417 1.19 -23.80 -32.70
CA LYS A 417 0.23 -23.53 -33.81
C LYS A 417 0.30 -22.08 -34.26
N GLU A 418 0.32 -21.14 -33.32
CA GLU A 418 0.42 -19.70 -33.60
C GLU A 418 1.76 -19.31 -34.24
N LEU A 419 2.88 -19.89 -33.77
CA LEU A 419 4.19 -19.68 -34.37
C LEU A 419 4.30 -20.21 -35.80
N ILE A 420 3.69 -21.37 -36.10
CA ILE A 420 3.71 -21.97 -37.43
C ILE A 420 2.79 -21.22 -38.40
N ALA A 421 1.69 -20.66 -37.91
CA ALA A 421 0.74 -19.89 -38.71
C ALA A 421 1.30 -18.54 -39.17
N ASP A 422 2.28 -18.00 -38.43
CA ASP A 422 2.90 -16.71 -38.75
C ASP A 422 4.09 -16.92 -39.71
N PRO A 423 4.04 -16.31 -40.93
CA PRO A 423 5.13 -16.42 -41.89
C PRO A 423 6.52 -16.02 -41.36
N GLN A 424 6.58 -15.10 -40.38
CA GLN A 424 7.85 -14.62 -39.80
C GLN A 424 8.45 -15.60 -38.82
N THR A 425 7.66 -16.50 -38.24
CA THR A 425 8.10 -17.46 -37.24
C THR A 425 7.84 -18.92 -37.60
N THR A 426 7.41 -19.21 -38.82
CA THR A 426 7.09 -20.59 -39.30
C THR A 426 8.25 -21.57 -39.09
N ASP A 427 9.51 -21.12 -39.25
CA ASP A 427 10.68 -21.98 -39.06
C ASP A 427 10.95 -22.35 -37.59
N ALA A 428 10.22 -21.77 -36.64
CA ALA A 428 10.28 -22.13 -35.24
C ALA A 428 9.94 -23.61 -34.95
N LYS A 429 9.20 -24.26 -35.87
CA LYS A 429 8.97 -25.73 -35.85
C LYS A 429 10.26 -26.56 -35.79
N LYS A 430 11.40 -25.99 -36.19
CA LYS A 430 12.73 -26.64 -36.18
C LYS A 430 13.42 -26.53 -34.83
N MET A 431 12.89 -25.77 -33.83
CA MET A 431 13.52 -25.50 -32.57
C MET A 431 12.60 -25.72 -31.32
N PRO A 432 11.99 -26.89 -31.17
CA PRO A 432 11.02 -27.15 -30.11
C PRO A 432 11.65 -27.00 -28.70
N ASP A 433 12.91 -27.40 -28.52
CA ASP A 433 13.61 -27.28 -27.24
C ASP A 433 13.83 -25.84 -26.83
N TYR A 434 14.09 -24.95 -27.78
CA TYR A 434 14.19 -23.51 -27.51
C TYR A 434 12.84 -22.94 -27.06
N ILE A 435 11.78 -23.25 -27.77
CA ILE A 435 10.42 -22.79 -27.45
C ILE A 435 10.00 -23.26 -26.06
N GLN A 436 10.26 -24.53 -25.74
CA GLN A 436 9.94 -25.08 -24.42
C GLN A 436 10.70 -24.34 -23.29
N LYS A 437 11.97 -24.00 -23.51
CA LYS A 437 12.76 -23.23 -22.54
C LYS A 437 12.21 -21.81 -22.37
N VAL A 438 11.88 -21.13 -23.47
CA VAL A 438 11.30 -19.77 -23.42
C VAL A 438 9.96 -19.79 -22.67
N ILE A 439 9.08 -20.74 -22.96
CA ILE A 439 7.81 -20.88 -22.25
C ILE A 439 8.04 -21.11 -20.76
N LYS A 440 9.00 -21.98 -20.40
CA LYS A 440 9.35 -22.24 -19.01
C LYS A 440 9.89 -20.99 -18.29
N ASP A 441 10.77 -20.23 -18.95
CA ASP A 441 11.31 -18.99 -18.40
C ASP A 441 10.19 -17.98 -18.14
N LEU A 442 9.30 -17.75 -19.13
CA LEU A 442 8.19 -16.83 -19.01
C LEU A 442 7.10 -17.29 -18.00
N HIS A 443 6.93 -18.59 -17.79
CA HIS A 443 6.04 -19.09 -16.72
C HIS A 443 6.51 -18.73 -15.31
N SER A 444 7.81 -18.55 -15.10
CA SER A 444 8.35 -18.15 -13.81
C SER A 444 8.22 -16.63 -13.53
N GLU A 445 7.82 -15.85 -14.54
CA GLU A 445 7.64 -14.41 -14.43
C GLU A 445 6.20 -14.04 -14.10
N SER A 446 5.99 -12.94 -13.37
CA SER A 446 4.65 -12.40 -13.10
C SER A 446 4.00 -11.85 -14.38
N GLU A 447 2.68 -11.76 -14.40
CA GLU A 447 1.94 -11.17 -15.53
C GLU A 447 2.34 -9.69 -15.75
N GLU A 448 2.63 -8.97 -14.68
CA GLU A 448 3.10 -7.59 -14.72
C GLU A 448 4.43 -7.47 -15.47
N ILE A 449 5.41 -8.30 -15.14
CA ILE A 449 6.72 -8.34 -15.82
C ILE A 449 6.55 -8.69 -17.30
N LYS A 450 5.73 -9.66 -17.63
CA LYS A 450 5.44 -10.06 -19.02
C LYS A 450 4.80 -8.91 -19.81
N SER A 451 3.82 -8.23 -19.21
CA SER A 451 3.16 -7.07 -19.83
C SER A 451 4.14 -5.92 -20.07
N MET A 452 5.01 -5.61 -19.11
CA MET A 452 6.06 -4.61 -19.28
C MET A 452 7.03 -4.97 -20.41
N LYS A 453 7.39 -6.26 -20.57
CA LYS A 453 8.23 -6.73 -21.68
C LYS A 453 7.57 -6.59 -23.04
N VAL A 454 6.24 -6.69 -23.12
CA VAL A 454 5.49 -6.40 -24.36
C VAL A 454 5.49 -4.91 -24.68
N GLU A 455 5.34 -4.06 -23.67
CA GLU A 455 5.31 -2.61 -23.81
C GLU A 455 6.72 -1.99 -24.02
N SER A 456 7.80 -2.70 -23.65
CA SER A 456 9.17 -2.19 -23.79
C SER A 456 9.60 -2.13 -25.26
N GLU A 457 10.32 -1.05 -25.60
CA GLU A 457 11.01 -0.96 -26.89
C GLU A 457 12.17 -1.95 -26.97
N GLU A 458 12.56 -2.32 -28.20
CA GLU A 458 13.77 -3.12 -28.40
C GLU A 458 15.01 -2.30 -28.01
N PHE A 459 15.86 -2.87 -27.18
CA PHE A 459 17.17 -2.31 -26.86
C PHE A 459 18.28 -3.34 -27.15
N ASP A 460 19.46 -2.84 -27.44
CA ASP A 460 20.63 -3.68 -27.67
C ASP A 460 21.18 -4.19 -26.34
N GLU A 461 20.82 -5.46 -25.99
CA GLU A 461 21.29 -6.12 -24.76
C GLU A 461 22.83 -6.15 -24.68
N LYS A 462 23.53 -6.33 -25.81
CA LYS A 462 24.99 -6.40 -25.86
C LYS A 462 25.60 -5.04 -25.54
N GLN A 463 25.14 -3.99 -26.19
CA GLN A 463 25.63 -2.64 -25.95
C GLN A 463 25.33 -2.22 -24.50
N PHE A 464 24.11 -2.45 -24.02
CA PHE A 464 23.71 -2.10 -22.66
C PHE A 464 24.57 -2.84 -21.61
N LEU A 465 24.64 -4.17 -21.67
CA LEU A 465 25.42 -4.95 -20.69
C LEU A 465 26.92 -4.66 -20.79
N SER A 466 27.47 -4.43 -22.00
CA SER A 466 28.88 -4.05 -22.16
C SER A 466 29.19 -2.75 -21.44
N THR A 467 28.33 -1.75 -21.58
CA THR A 467 28.50 -0.43 -20.94
C THR A 467 28.35 -0.53 -19.43
N GLU A 468 27.29 -1.17 -18.95
CA GLU A 468 26.95 -1.18 -17.53
C GLU A 468 27.83 -2.12 -16.70
N LEU A 469 28.21 -3.28 -17.26
CA LEU A 469 29.07 -4.24 -16.56
C LEU A 469 30.56 -3.81 -16.55
N ALA A 470 30.98 -2.91 -17.44
CA ALA A 470 32.32 -2.36 -17.40
C ALA A 470 32.61 -1.62 -16.09
N SER A 471 31.63 -0.89 -15.57
CA SER A 471 31.75 -0.16 -14.30
C SER A 471 31.56 -1.05 -13.09
N ILE A 472 30.44 -1.80 -13.04
CA ILE A 472 30.05 -2.58 -11.86
C ILE A 472 30.88 -3.87 -11.73
N GLY A 473 31.27 -4.50 -12.85
CA GLY A 473 31.99 -5.77 -12.85
C GLY A 473 33.35 -5.67 -12.21
N LYS A 474 34.11 -4.63 -12.51
CA LYS A 474 35.44 -4.39 -11.93
C LYS A 474 35.35 -4.13 -10.42
N LYS A 475 34.32 -3.38 -9.99
CA LYS A 475 34.11 -3.07 -8.56
C LYS A 475 33.68 -4.32 -7.77
N GLU A 476 32.76 -5.15 -8.32
CA GLU A 476 32.16 -6.29 -7.62
C GLU A 476 33.02 -7.54 -7.65
N PHE A 477 33.65 -7.84 -8.80
CA PHE A 477 34.31 -9.13 -9.02
C PHE A 477 35.83 -9.02 -9.15
N GLY A 478 36.39 -7.81 -9.23
CA GLY A 478 37.82 -7.57 -9.37
C GLY A 478 38.39 -7.93 -10.76
N VAL A 479 37.53 -8.30 -11.71
CA VAL A 479 37.89 -8.72 -13.06
C VAL A 479 37.09 -7.97 -14.11
N GLU A 480 37.64 -7.87 -15.32
CA GLU A 480 36.93 -7.32 -16.47
C GLU A 480 35.91 -8.34 -17.00
N ILE A 481 34.70 -7.86 -17.30
CA ILE A 481 33.64 -8.67 -17.90
C ILE A 481 33.59 -8.38 -19.39
N GLN A 482 33.67 -9.43 -20.21
CA GLN A 482 33.51 -9.34 -21.65
C GLN A 482 32.13 -9.75 -22.08
N VAL A 483 31.47 -9.00 -22.97
CA VAL A 483 30.13 -9.29 -23.47
C VAL A 483 30.18 -9.49 -24.98
N PHE A 484 29.68 -10.65 -25.43
CA PHE A 484 29.60 -11.02 -26.85
C PHE A 484 28.16 -11.30 -27.26
N GLY A 485 27.82 -11.02 -28.52
CA GLY A 485 26.64 -11.57 -29.14
C GLY A 485 26.86 -13.06 -29.45
N ALA A 486 25.84 -13.89 -29.27
CA ALA A 486 25.94 -15.33 -29.46
C ALA A 486 26.24 -15.73 -30.93
N THR A 487 26.06 -14.82 -31.89
CA THR A 487 26.29 -15.01 -33.32
C THR A 487 27.48 -14.18 -33.85
N ASP A 488 28.25 -13.53 -32.99
CA ASP A 488 29.43 -12.78 -33.39
C ASP A 488 30.48 -13.71 -34.04
N GLU A 489 31.25 -13.22 -35.04
CA GLU A 489 32.18 -14.07 -35.80
C GLU A 489 33.38 -14.52 -34.96
N ASP A 490 33.97 -13.63 -34.13
CA ASP A 490 35.17 -13.87 -33.34
C ASP A 490 34.88 -13.91 -31.84
N ILE A 491 34.05 -14.88 -31.39
CA ILE A 491 33.75 -15.00 -29.97
C ILE A 491 34.70 -15.97 -29.24
N TYR A 492 35.08 -15.58 -28.02
CA TYR A 492 35.78 -16.50 -27.11
C TYR A 492 34.72 -17.39 -26.43
N ASP A 493 34.52 -18.62 -26.92
CA ASP A 493 33.57 -19.58 -26.34
C ASP A 493 34.12 -21.02 -26.30
N PRO A 494 35.10 -21.29 -25.43
CA PRO A 494 35.77 -22.61 -25.38
C PRO A 494 34.85 -23.75 -24.90
N LYS A 495 33.72 -23.41 -24.26
CA LYS A 495 32.75 -24.39 -23.71
C LYS A 495 31.43 -24.45 -24.45
N GLY A 496 31.25 -23.72 -25.53
CA GLY A 496 30.03 -23.69 -26.33
C GLY A 496 28.83 -23.13 -25.57
N LYS A 497 29.06 -22.13 -24.69
CA LYS A 497 28.01 -21.52 -23.85
C LYS A 497 27.13 -20.55 -24.63
N ALA A 498 27.66 -19.86 -25.63
CA ALA A 498 26.93 -18.86 -26.44
C ALA A 498 25.61 -19.39 -27.02
N ARG A 499 25.56 -20.67 -27.44
CA ARG A 499 24.35 -21.30 -27.97
C ARG A 499 23.17 -21.32 -27.01
N HIS A 500 23.41 -21.15 -25.69
CA HIS A 500 22.39 -21.17 -24.64
C HIS A 500 21.82 -19.78 -24.32
N ALA A 501 22.40 -18.72 -24.88
CA ALA A 501 21.89 -17.37 -24.74
C ALA A 501 20.49 -17.24 -25.35
N ARG A 502 19.58 -16.59 -24.63
CA ARG A 502 18.22 -16.29 -25.04
C ARG A 502 17.91 -14.81 -24.72
N PRO A 503 16.93 -14.22 -25.38
CA PRO A 503 16.50 -12.86 -25.03
C PRO A 503 16.23 -12.74 -23.52
N PHE A 504 16.76 -11.71 -22.87
CA PHE A 504 16.72 -11.46 -21.42
C PHE A 504 17.28 -12.57 -20.54
N LYS A 505 18.04 -13.53 -21.12
CA LYS A 505 18.66 -14.62 -20.38
C LYS A 505 20.05 -14.91 -20.96
N PRO A 506 21.07 -14.12 -20.60
CA PRO A 506 22.44 -14.32 -21.04
C PRO A 506 23.00 -15.66 -20.59
N ALA A 507 23.96 -16.18 -21.34
CA ALA A 507 24.75 -17.33 -20.91
C ALA A 507 26.10 -16.84 -20.34
N ILE A 508 26.56 -17.48 -19.26
CA ILE A 508 27.73 -17.01 -18.49
C ILE A 508 28.81 -18.08 -18.49
N LEU A 509 30.03 -17.67 -18.81
CA LEU A 509 31.26 -18.43 -18.65
C LEU A 509 32.15 -17.74 -17.62
N ILE A 510 32.59 -18.48 -16.60
CA ILE A 510 33.54 -18.02 -15.58
C ILE A 510 34.75 -18.93 -15.63
N GLU A 511 35.95 -18.32 -15.67
CA GLU A 511 37.26 -19.00 -15.67
C GLU A 511 38.21 -18.40 -14.63
#